data_def7aa5907ff328128252bb46c5090ae
#
_entry.id   def7aa5907ff328128252bb46c5090ae
#
_cell.length_a   1.000
_cell.length_b   1.000
_cell.length_c   1.000
_cell.angle_alpha   90.00
_cell.angle_beta   90.00
_cell.angle_gamma   90.00
#
_symmetry.space_group_name_H-M   'P 1'
#
loop_
_entity.id
_entity.type
_entity.pdbx_description
1 polymer ?
#
loop_
_entity_poly.entity_id
_entity_poly.type
_entity_poly.pdbx_seq_one_letter_code
_entity_poly.pdbx_strand_id
1 'polypeptide(L)'
;MIENLIIREYNSSDEKKWLQCRLISFHDSAYYDDVYTKKPVFNNSSLELVAELNGKIIGILDLEKDSEDGSICYCKSGVGAMIWTIAVLPDCRRYGIASKLVLKAKEWSKVNDVNFIEAWTRDDKWVLDWYESLDFEKFHSYWHIYFKGDNAKSLFDSNDKDISPQSVFAHSNKNPKTLDQNKIDRFYKCSGYKLDITK
;
A
#
# COMPACT_ATOMS: atom_id res chain seq x y z
N MET A 1 16.85 -20.80 2.26
CA MET A 1 15.38 -20.75 1.95
C MET A 1 14.64 -21.08 3.24
N ILE A 2 13.47 -20.45 3.48
CA ILE A 2 12.63 -20.84 4.62
C ILE A 2 11.94 -22.15 4.23
N GLU A 3 12.23 -23.23 4.98
CA GLU A 3 11.56 -24.51 4.81
C GLU A 3 10.07 -24.38 5.21
N ASN A 4 9.18 -25.10 4.50
CA ASN A 4 7.74 -25.12 4.73
C ASN A 4 7.00 -23.77 4.52
N LEU A 5 7.55 -22.81 3.77
CA LEU A 5 6.83 -21.62 3.35
C LEU A 5 5.79 -22.00 2.27
N ILE A 6 4.52 -21.69 2.53
CA ILE A 6 3.41 -21.88 1.60
C ILE A 6 2.86 -20.52 1.22
N ILE A 7 2.71 -20.25 -0.09
CA ILE A 7 1.93 -19.11 -0.58
C ILE A 7 0.63 -19.66 -1.14
N ARG A 8 -0.48 -19.21 -0.59
CA ARG A 8 -1.83 -19.62 -0.96
C ARG A 8 -2.80 -18.45 -0.98
N GLU A 9 -3.95 -18.66 -1.58
CA GLU A 9 -5.04 -17.70 -1.50
C GLU A 9 -5.53 -17.51 -0.05
N TYR A 10 -5.95 -16.30 0.24
CA TYR A 10 -6.62 -15.93 1.47
C TYR A 10 -8.00 -16.59 1.54
N ASN A 11 -8.45 -16.93 2.71
CA ASN A 11 -9.84 -17.30 2.98
C ASN A 11 -10.35 -16.56 4.24
N SER A 12 -11.66 -16.49 4.43
CA SER A 12 -12.28 -15.69 5.49
C SER A 12 -11.84 -16.07 6.91
N SER A 13 -11.40 -17.31 7.14
CA SER A 13 -10.87 -17.74 8.44
C SER A 13 -9.48 -17.17 8.73
N ASP A 14 -8.81 -16.59 7.75
CA ASP A 14 -7.50 -15.94 7.89
C ASP A 14 -7.60 -14.48 8.37
N GLU A 15 -8.79 -13.85 8.37
CA GLU A 15 -8.94 -12.40 8.58
C GLU A 15 -8.20 -11.89 9.81
N LYS A 16 -8.36 -12.57 10.96
CA LYS A 16 -7.67 -12.16 12.20
C LYS A 16 -6.15 -12.20 12.05
N LYS A 17 -5.61 -13.25 11.43
CA LYS A 17 -4.17 -13.42 11.22
C LYS A 17 -3.65 -12.43 10.17
N TRP A 18 -4.45 -12.15 9.13
CA TRP A 18 -4.16 -11.13 8.11
C TRP A 18 -4.04 -9.74 8.75
N LEU A 19 -5.03 -9.34 9.57
CA LEU A 19 -5.03 -8.07 10.32
C LEU A 19 -3.81 -7.96 11.24
N GLN A 20 -3.48 -9.03 11.96
CA GLN A 20 -2.29 -9.07 12.83
C GLN A 20 -0.99 -8.92 12.03
N CYS A 21 -0.85 -9.64 10.90
CA CYS A 21 0.31 -9.52 10.03
C CYS A 21 0.47 -8.11 9.51
N ARG A 22 -0.61 -7.48 9.01
CA ARG A 22 -0.60 -6.10 8.51
C ARG A 22 -0.21 -5.11 9.61
N LEU A 23 -0.88 -5.17 10.75
CA LEU A 23 -0.65 -4.25 11.87
C LEU A 23 0.82 -4.29 12.34
N ILE A 24 1.36 -5.47 12.57
CA ILE A 24 2.74 -5.64 13.04
C ILE A 24 3.73 -5.18 11.96
N SER A 25 3.46 -5.50 10.68
CA SER A 25 4.35 -5.14 9.58
C SER A 25 4.39 -3.64 9.30
N PHE A 26 3.32 -2.90 9.61
CA PHE A 26 3.23 -1.46 9.36
C PHE A 26 3.69 -0.63 10.54
N HIS A 27 3.73 -1.20 11.75
CA HIS A 27 4.07 -0.48 12.97
C HIS A 27 5.44 0.22 12.91
N ASP A 28 6.42 -0.37 12.27
CA ASP A 28 7.79 0.17 12.13
C ASP A 28 8.05 0.88 10.78
N SER A 29 6.99 1.34 10.11
CA SER A 29 7.06 2.00 8.81
C SER A 29 6.37 3.37 8.84
N ALA A 30 6.46 4.10 7.73
CA ALA A 30 5.70 5.34 7.54
C ALA A 30 4.17 5.16 7.60
N TYR A 31 3.67 3.92 7.63
CA TYR A 31 2.25 3.54 7.73
C TYR A 31 1.79 3.16 9.14
N TYR A 32 2.56 3.45 10.20
CA TYR A 32 2.28 3.03 11.58
C TYR A 32 0.88 3.41 12.10
N ASP A 33 0.23 4.39 11.51
CA ASP A 33 -1.11 4.90 11.87
C ASP A 33 -2.23 4.41 10.94
N ASP A 34 -1.90 3.59 9.93
CA ASP A 34 -2.87 3.02 8.99
C ASP A 34 -3.38 1.67 9.50
N VAL A 35 -4.34 1.71 10.42
CA VAL A 35 -4.87 0.54 11.13
C VAL A 35 -6.24 0.15 10.61
N TYR A 36 -6.42 -1.12 10.25
CA TYR A 36 -7.68 -1.70 9.84
C TYR A 36 -8.31 -2.52 10.96
N THR A 37 -9.63 -2.39 11.11
CA THR A 37 -10.44 -3.23 12.02
C THR A 37 -11.06 -4.44 11.31
N LYS A 38 -11.12 -4.38 9.97
CA LYS A 38 -11.56 -5.46 9.08
C LYS A 38 -10.72 -5.45 7.82
N LYS A 39 -10.56 -6.62 7.21
CA LYS A 39 -9.94 -6.70 5.88
C LYS A 39 -10.87 -6.04 4.84
N PRO A 40 -10.36 -5.19 3.95
CA PRO A 40 -11.14 -4.66 2.83
C PRO A 40 -11.70 -5.77 1.95
N VAL A 41 -12.90 -5.55 1.42
CA VAL A 41 -13.52 -6.38 0.40
C VAL A 41 -13.41 -5.64 -0.93
N PHE A 42 -12.94 -6.32 -1.96
CA PHE A 42 -12.78 -5.74 -3.29
C PHE A 42 -14.03 -5.95 -4.13
N ASN A 43 -14.37 -4.99 -4.97
CA ASN A 43 -15.56 -5.05 -5.83
C ASN A 43 -15.25 -5.69 -7.19
N ASN A 44 -13.98 -5.65 -7.60
CA ASN A 44 -13.53 -6.20 -8.89
C ASN A 44 -12.78 -7.52 -8.68
N SER A 45 -12.41 -8.15 -9.80
CA SER A 45 -11.55 -9.34 -9.76
C SER A 45 -10.28 -9.05 -8.98
N SER A 46 -9.98 -9.86 -7.98
CA SER A 46 -8.86 -9.66 -7.07
C SER A 46 -8.05 -10.93 -6.87
N LEU A 47 -6.78 -10.75 -6.51
CA LEU A 47 -5.92 -11.80 -6.01
C LEU A 47 -5.53 -11.45 -4.58
N GLU A 48 -5.91 -12.27 -3.63
CA GLU A 48 -5.64 -12.08 -2.22
C GLU A 48 -4.78 -13.24 -1.73
N LEU A 49 -3.54 -12.96 -1.34
CA LEU A 49 -2.55 -13.98 -0.98
C LEU A 49 -2.09 -13.86 0.47
N VAL A 50 -1.84 -15.01 1.05
CA VAL A 50 -1.12 -15.14 2.32
C VAL A 50 0.13 -16.01 2.15
N ALA A 51 1.22 -15.60 2.79
CA ALA A 51 2.41 -16.41 2.97
C ALA A 51 2.35 -17.02 4.37
N GLU A 52 2.23 -18.35 4.43
CA GLU A 52 2.08 -19.11 5.67
C GLU A 52 3.33 -19.90 5.98
N LEU A 53 3.76 -19.84 7.24
CA LEU A 53 4.85 -20.63 7.76
C LEU A 53 4.42 -21.28 9.08
N ASN A 54 4.39 -22.60 9.12
CA ASN A 54 4.00 -23.37 10.32
C ASN A 54 2.66 -22.91 10.94
N GLY A 55 1.64 -22.65 10.11
CA GLY A 55 0.31 -22.20 10.54
C GLY A 55 0.19 -20.71 10.90
N LYS A 56 1.28 -19.94 10.78
CA LYS A 56 1.30 -18.49 11.01
C LYS A 56 1.35 -17.75 9.69
N ILE A 57 0.50 -16.75 9.49
CA ILE A 57 0.61 -15.82 8.35
C ILE A 57 1.74 -14.83 8.66
N ILE A 58 2.75 -14.83 7.80
CA ILE A 58 3.97 -14.03 7.91
C ILE A 58 4.13 -13.01 6.79
N GLY A 59 3.28 -13.09 5.77
CA GLY A 59 3.21 -12.13 4.67
C GLY A 59 1.85 -12.14 4.01
N ILE A 60 1.47 -11.03 3.41
CA ILE A 60 0.18 -10.80 2.75
C ILE A 60 0.37 -9.99 1.48
N LEU A 61 -0.51 -10.21 0.49
CA LEU A 61 -0.64 -9.35 -0.69
C LEU A 61 -2.09 -9.31 -1.11
N ASP A 62 -2.61 -8.10 -1.37
CA ASP A 62 -3.92 -7.88 -1.97
C ASP A 62 -3.75 -7.07 -3.25
N LEU A 63 -4.24 -7.61 -4.35
CA LEU A 63 -4.22 -7.04 -5.69
C LEU A 63 -5.65 -6.99 -6.23
N GLU A 64 -6.09 -5.86 -6.75
CA GLU A 64 -7.39 -5.69 -7.39
C GLU A 64 -7.20 -5.19 -8.82
N LYS A 65 -7.89 -5.83 -9.78
CA LYS A 65 -7.85 -5.50 -11.19
C LYS A 65 -8.80 -4.36 -11.51
N ASP A 66 -8.41 -3.45 -12.40
CA ASP A 66 -9.33 -2.51 -13.05
C ASP A 66 -10.50 -3.25 -13.72
N SER A 67 -11.72 -2.75 -13.57
CA SER A 67 -12.88 -3.20 -14.36
C SER A 67 -12.82 -2.66 -15.77
N GLU A 68 -12.28 -1.45 -15.94
CA GLU A 68 -11.97 -0.76 -17.20
C GLU A 68 -10.75 0.13 -16.97
N ASP A 69 -10.09 0.57 -18.04
CA ASP A 69 -8.85 1.37 -17.98
C ASP A 69 -8.98 2.55 -17.02
N GLY A 70 -8.19 2.53 -15.96
CA GLY A 70 -8.11 3.57 -14.94
C GLY A 70 -9.31 3.67 -14.00
N SER A 71 -10.08 2.59 -13.81
CA SER A 71 -11.19 2.56 -12.82
C SER A 71 -10.68 2.54 -11.38
N ILE A 72 -9.48 1.99 -11.14
CA ILE A 72 -8.80 1.93 -9.85
C ILE A 72 -7.39 2.50 -9.96
N CYS A 73 -6.62 2.06 -10.97
CA CYS A 73 -5.25 2.50 -11.20
C CYS A 73 -5.19 3.95 -11.67
N TYR A 74 -4.16 4.66 -11.25
CA TYR A 74 -3.88 6.03 -11.68
C TYR A 74 -3.37 6.06 -13.14
N CYS A 75 -2.54 5.08 -13.50
CA CYS A 75 -2.05 4.93 -14.87
C CYS A 75 -3.18 4.50 -15.81
N LYS A 76 -3.31 5.22 -16.94
CA LYS A 76 -4.28 4.93 -18.01
C LYS A 76 -3.53 4.44 -19.25
N SER A 77 -3.09 3.20 -19.21
CA SER A 77 -2.30 2.57 -20.28
C SER A 77 -2.73 1.13 -20.52
N GLY A 78 -4.03 0.90 -20.48
CA GLY A 78 -4.68 -0.40 -20.50
C GLY A 78 -5.12 -0.85 -19.10
N VAL A 79 -5.73 -2.02 -19.02
CA VAL A 79 -6.25 -2.56 -17.77
C VAL A 79 -5.10 -2.86 -16.79
N GLY A 80 -5.08 -2.16 -15.67
CA GLY A 80 -4.09 -2.35 -14.62
C GLY A 80 -4.59 -3.23 -13.47
N ALA A 81 -3.69 -3.47 -12.50
CA ALA A 81 -4.07 -4.02 -11.21
C ALA A 81 -3.31 -3.30 -10.08
N MET A 82 -4.03 -2.88 -9.04
CA MET A 82 -3.50 -2.12 -7.91
C MET A 82 -3.11 -3.04 -6.77
N ILE A 83 -1.85 -2.97 -6.31
CA ILE A 83 -1.46 -3.53 -5.02
C ILE A 83 -1.96 -2.60 -3.91
N TRP A 84 -3.04 -3.00 -3.24
CA TRP A 84 -3.57 -2.29 -2.08
C TRP A 84 -2.78 -2.55 -0.80
N THR A 85 -2.33 -3.79 -0.64
CA THR A 85 -1.56 -4.20 0.53
C THR A 85 -0.46 -5.17 0.11
N ILE A 86 0.76 -4.92 0.54
CA ILE A 86 1.82 -5.91 0.60
C ILE A 86 2.60 -5.72 1.88
N ALA A 87 2.74 -6.79 2.65
CA ALA A 87 3.43 -6.72 3.93
C ALA A 87 4.08 -8.06 4.29
N VAL A 88 5.19 -7.99 5.03
CA VAL A 88 5.90 -9.14 5.61
C VAL A 88 6.31 -8.78 7.02
N LEU A 89 6.04 -9.68 7.98
CA LEU A 89 6.43 -9.49 9.37
C LEU A 89 7.92 -9.11 9.49
N PRO A 90 8.30 -8.15 10.36
CA PRO A 90 9.67 -7.67 10.49
C PRO A 90 10.71 -8.80 10.59
N ASP A 91 10.47 -9.77 11.48
CA ASP A 91 11.39 -10.91 11.71
C ASP A 91 11.47 -11.88 10.52
N CYS A 92 10.57 -11.75 9.54
CA CYS A 92 10.51 -12.58 8.33
C CYS A 92 10.94 -11.83 7.06
N ARG A 93 11.39 -10.59 7.18
CA ARG A 93 11.90 -9.80 6.03
C ARG A 93 13.25 -10.33 5.54
N ARG A 94 13.65 -9.93 4.32
CA ARG A 94 14.92 -10.30 3.67
C ARG A 94 15.07 -11.78 3.27
N TYR A 95 14.00 -12.55 3.37
CA TYR A 95 13.95 -13.95 2.89
C TYR A 95 13.24 -14.11 1.54
N GLY A 96 12.98 -13.02 0.82
CA GLY A 96 12.36 -13.04 -0.51
C GLY A 96 10.85 -13.31 -0.50
N ILE A 97 10.16 -13.24 0.65
CA ILE A 97 8.72 -13.55 0.77
C ILE A 97 7.89 -12.57 -0.05
N ALA A 98 8.12 -11.25 0.10
CA ALA A 98 7.41 -10.23 -0.67
C ALA A 98 7.62 -10.40 -2.18
N SER A 99 8.85 -10.69 -2.62
CA SER A 99 9.17 -10.93 -4.03
C SER A 99 8.45 -12.16 -4.59
N LYS A 100 8.29 -13.23 -3.78
CA LYS A 100 7.50 -14.40 -4.17
C LYS A 100 6.02 -14.08 -4.28
N LEU A 101 5.46 -13.24 -3.39
CA LEU A 101 4.08 -12.77 -3.48
C LEU A 101 3.87 -11.96 -4.76
N VAL A 102 4.79 -11.03 -5.10
CA VAL A 102 4.73 -10.26 -6.35
C VAL A 102 4.88 -11.17 -7.58
N LEU A 103 5.71 -12.22 -7.52
CA LEU A 103 5.82 -13.19 -8.62
C LEU A 103 4.45 -13.87 -8.87
N LYS A 104 3.74 -14.28 -7.82
CA LYS A 104 2.38 -14.82 -7.94
C LYS A 104 1.39 -13.79 -8.49
N ALA A 105 1.50 -12.54 -8.08
CA ALA A 105 0.70 -11.45 -8.65
C ALA A 105 0.98 -11.26 -10.15
N LYS A 106 2.25 -11.33 -10.60
CA LYS A 106 2.62 -11.29 -12.02
C LYS A 106 2.05 -12.49 -12.80
N GLU A 107 2.13 -13.70 -12.25
CA GLU A 107 1.54 -14.91 -12.86
C GLU A 107 0.03 -14.75 -13.05
N TRP A 108 -0.68 -14.33 -12.00
CA TRP A 108 -2.11 -14.08 -12.04
C TRP A 108 -2.49 -12.97 -13.04
N SER A 109 -1.73 -11.89 -13.06
CA SER A 109 -1.94 -10.77 -13.98
C SER A 109 -1.87 -11.19 -15.44
N LYS A 110 -0.91 -12.06 -15.79
CA LYS A 110 -0.76 -12.57 -17.17
C LYS A 110 -1.98 -13.37 -17.65
N VAL A 111 -2.59 -14.17 -16.78
CA VAL A 111 -3.75 -15.01 -17.14
C VAL A 111 -5.10 -14.28 -17.01
N ASN A 112 -5.09 -13.07 -16.46
CA ASN A 112 -6.27 -12.22 -16.29
C ASN A 112 -6.24 -10.96 -17.16
N ASP A 113 -5.43 -10.93 -18.23
CA ASP A 113 -5.34 -9.82 -19.19
C ASP A 113 -5.03 -8.47 -18.51
N VAL A 114 -4.16 -8.48 -17.52
CA VAL A 114 -3.64 -7.27 -16.87
C VAL A 114 -2.39 -6.80 -17.61
N ASN A 115 -2.36 -5.54 -18.02
CA ASN A 115 -1.24 -4.95 -18.76
C ASN A 115 -0.10 -4.50 -17.84
N PHE A 116 -0.43 -4.03 -16.64
CA PHE A 116 0.56 -3.56 -15.65
C PHE A 116 0.07 -3.73 -14.22
N ILE A 117 0.99 -3.80 -13.28
CA ILE A 117 0.72 -3.72 -11.83
C ILE A 117 1.14 -2.35 -11.33
N GLU A 118 0.26 -1.69 -10.58
CA GLU A 118 0.50 -0.40 -9.94
C GLU A 118 0.59 -0.57 -8.42
N ALA A 119 1.47 0.21 -7.79
CA ALA A 119 1.61 0.27 -6.34
C ALA A 119 1.94 1.68 -5.88
N TRP A 120 1.47 2.07 -4.69
CA TRP A 120 1.78 3.35 -4.07
C TRP A 120 2.41 3.14 -2.71
N THR A 121 3.52 3.83 -2.44
CA THR A 121 4.21 3.70 -1.17
C THR A 121 4.75 5.04 -0.68
N ARG A 122 4.83 5.20 0.64
CA ARG A 122 5.52 6.30 1.30
C ARG A 122 7.04 6.10 1.19
N ASP A 123 7.82 7.04 1.72
CA ASP A 123 9.26 7.18 1.49
C ASP A 123 10.16 6.35 2.41
N ASP A 124 9.70 5.20 2.87
CA ASP A 124 10.54 4.19 3.50
C ASP A 124 11.58 3.69 2.47
N LYS A 125 12.82 4.14 2.60
CA LYS A 125 13.87 3.90 1.58
C LYS A 125 14.00 2.42 1.19
N TRP A 126 13.94 1.50 2.15
CA TRP A 126 14.08 0.07 1.91
C TRP A 126 12.91 -0.52 1.08
N VAL A 127 11.72 0.12 1.13
CA VAL A 127 10.55 -0.24 0.30
C VAL A 127 10.75 0.27 -1.12
N LEU A 128 11.21 1.52 -1.28
CA LEU A 128 11.50 2.10 -2.59
C LEU A 128 12.54 1.28 -3.33
N ASP A 129 13.70 1.02 -2.68
CA ASP A 129 14.78 0.19 -3.24
C ASP A 129 14.28 -1.22 -3.63
N TRP A 130 13.37 -1.78 -2.84
CA TRP A 130 12.80 -3.10 -3.11
C TRP A 130 11.89 -3.10 -4.34
N TYR A 131 10.99 -2.12 -4.51
CA TYR A 131 10.17 -2.00 -5.73
C TYR A 131 11.05 -1.85 -6.98
N GLU A 132 12.07 -0.98 -6.92
CA GLU A 132 13.02 -0.78 -8.01
C GLU A 132 13.81 -2.06 -8.34
N SER A 133 14.15 -2.88 -7.35
CA SER A 133 14.83 -4.18 -7.55
C SER A 133 13.95 -5.26 -8.21
N LEU A 134 12.64 -5.01 -8.32
CA LEU A 134 11.67 -5.88 -9.00
C LEU A 134 11.22 -5.31 -10.36
N ASP A 135 11.99 -4.37 -10.92
CA ASP A 135 11.74 -3.69 -12.19
C ASP A 135 10.46 -2.82 -12.19
N PHE A 136 9.98 -2.39 -11.01
CA PHE A 136 8.97 -1.36 -10.95
C PHE A 136 9.59 0.00 -11.28
N GLU A 137 8.97 0.72 -12.21
CA GLU A 137 9.37 2.06 -12.60
C GLU A 137 8.52 3.11 -11.88
N LYS A 138 9.17 4.10 -11.27
CA LYS A 138 8.48 5.22 -10.65
C LYS A 138 7.89 6.13 -11.73
N PHE A 139 6.58 6.41 -11.67
CA PHE A 139 5.90 7.25 -12.66
C PHE A 139 5.32 8.55 -12.10
N HIS A 140 5.02 8.60 -10.79
CA HIS A 140 4.42 9.77 -10.15
C HIS A 140 4.83 9.91 -8.69
N SER A 141 4.63 11.10 -8.11
CA SER A 141 4.75 11.29 -6.67
C SER A 141 4.03 12.56 -6.22
N TYR A 142 3.54 12.55 -5.00
CA TYR A 142 2.95 13.68 -4.29
C TYR A 142 3.29 13.56 -2.80
N TRP A 143 2.84 14.53 -2.00
CA TRP A 143 3.12 14.54 -0.57
C TRP A 143 1.86 14.24 0.24
N HIS A 144 1.99 13.39 1.23
CA HIS A 144 1.08 13.24 2.34
C HIS A 144 1.48 14.23 3.42
N ILE A 145 0.58 15.10 3.84
CA ILE A 145 0.83 16.10 4.88
C ILE A 145 -0.24 15.95 5.97
N TYR A 146 0.20 16.01 7.21
CA TYR A 146 -0.64 15.88 8.38
C TYR A 146 -0.58 17.14 9.24
N PHE A 147 -1.74 17.60 9.68
CA PHE A 147 -1.91 18.74 10.57
C PHE A 147 -2.70 18.32 11.79
N LYS A 148 -2.40 18.86 12.99
CA LYS A 148 -3.09 18.56 14.24
C LYS A 148 -3.41 19.82 15.04
N GLY A 149 -4.41 19.68 15.92
CA GLY A 149 -4.82 20.70 16.89
C GLY A 149 -5.14 22.05 16.23
N ASP A 150 -4.61 23.13 16.77
CA ASP A 150 -4.88 24.50 16.29
C ASP A 150 -4.38 24.75 14.87
N ASN A 151 -3.36 24.03 14.42
CA ASN A 151 -2.89 24.12 13.03
C ASN A 151 -3.90 23.50 12.07
N ALA A 152 -4.54 22.38 12.42
CA ALA A 152 -5.64 21.81 11.63
C ALA A 152 -6.82 22.81 11.56
N LYS A 153 -7.21 23.40 12.69
CA LYS A 153 -8.29 24.40 12.78
C LYS A 153 -8.00 25.65 11.94
N SER A 154 -6.75 26.15 11.98
CA SER A 154 -6.39 27.39 11.29
C SER A 154 -6.29 27.27 9.78
N LEU A 155 -6.05 26.06 9.26
CA LEU A 155 -5.84 25.80 7.83
C LEU A 155 -7.08 25.26 7.13
N PHE A 156 -7.98 24.61 7.89
CA PHE A 156 -9.15 23.93 7.34
C PHE A 156 -10.39 24.34 8.14
N ASP A 157 -11.26 25.09 7.50
CA ASP A 157 -12.51 25.54 8.09
C ASP A 157 -13.62 24.50 7.86
N SER A 158 -14.54 24.43 8.84
CA SER A 158 -15.76 23.64 8.71
C SER A 158 -16.94 24.57 8.37
N ASN A 159 -17.80 24.14 7.45
CA ASN A 159 -19.04 24.84 7.17
C ASN A 159 -20.02 24.77 8.34
N ASP A 160 -19.79 23.87 9.29
CA ASP A 160 -20.57 23.72 10.52
C ASP A 160 -19.76 24.28 11.70
N LYS A 161 -20.34 25.29 12.39
CA LYS A 161 -19.68 26.00 13.51
C LYS A 161 -19.47 25.11 14.75
N ASP A 162 -20.23 24.04 14.86
CA ASP A 162 -20.14 23.08 15.97
C ASP A 162 -19.10 21.98 15.70
N ILE A 163 -18.51 21.96 14.48
CA ILE A 163 -17.49 20.99 14.08
C ILE A 163 -16.13 21.70 13.98
N SER A 164 -15.14 21.24 14.74
CA SER A 164 -13.78 21.75 14.72
C SER A 164 -12.79 20.64 14.34
N PRO A 165 -12.02 20.78 13.23
CA PRO A 165 -11.03 19.80 12.83
C PRO A 165 -9.95 19.64 13.90
N GLN A 166 -9.72 18.42 14.38
CA GLN A 166 -8.66 18.11 15.33
C GLN A 166 -7.43 17.50 14.64
N SER A 167 -7.65 16.89 13.47
CA SER A 167 -6.61 16.29 12.65
C SER A 167 -7.03 16.38 11.19
N VAL A 168 -6.09 16.73 10.32
CA VAL A 168 -6.30 16.77 8.86
C VAL A 168 -5.17 16.02 8.17
N PHE A 169 -5.55 15.12 7.27
CA PHE A 169 -4.67 14.49 6.31
C PHE A 169 -4.94 15.08 4.93
N ALA A 170 -3.90 15.55 4.24
CA ALA A 170 -4.02 16.18 2.94
C ALA A 170 -2.98 15.67 1.95
N HIS A 171 -3.34 15.66 0.66
CA HIS A 171 -2.39 15.48 -0.43
C HIS A 171 -1.90 16.84 -0.93
N SER A 172 -0.64 16.94 -1.31
CA SER A 172 -0.04 18.16 -1.85
C SER A 172 0.97 17.86 -2.95
N ASN A 173 0.90 18.64 -4.02
CA ASN A 173 1.95 18.68 -5.05
C ASN A 173 3.10 19.63 -4.69
N LYS A 174 2.93 20.47 -3.66
CA LYS A 174 3.99 21.34 -3.15
C LYS A 174 4.86 20.61 -2.16
N ASN A 175 6.18 20.82 -2.25
CA ASN A 175 7.11 20.28 -1.28
C ASN A 175 6.83 20.86 0.12
N PRO A 176 6.48 20.04 1.13
CA PRO A 176 6.18 20.54 2.48
C PRO A 176 7.31 21.34 3.11
N LYS A 177 8.58 21.09 2.74
CA LYS A 177 9.75 21.85 3.21
C LYS A 177 9.70 23.33 2.83
N THR A 178 8.85 23.71 1.85
CA THR A 178 8.63 25.12 1.46
C THR A 178 7.48 25.77 2.23
N LEU A 179 6.78 25.02 3.07
CA LEU A 179 5.70 25.49 3.93
C LEU A 179 6.23 25.85 5.33
N ASP A 180 5.40 26.49 6.14
CA ASP A 180 5.72 26.74 7.55
C ASP A 180 5.77 25.42 8.34
N GLN A 181 6.97 24.98 8.67
CA GLN A 181 7.22 23.71 9.34
C GLN A 181 6.60 23.63 10.74
N ASN A 182 6.37 24.79 11.39
CA ASN A 182 5.74 24.84 12.72
C ASN A 182 4.25 24.46 12.67
N LYS A 183 3.65 24.47 11.47
CA LYS A 183 2.24 24.11 11.26
C LYS A 183 2.04 22.67 10.85
N ILE A 184 3.09 21.97 10.46
CA ILE A 184 3.02 20.58 9.95
C ILE A 184 3.37 19.62 11.09
N ASP A 185 2.51 18.65 11.34
CA ASP A 185 2.76 17.55 12.30
C ASP A 185 3.79 16.57 11.73
N ARG A 186 3.54 16.09 10.51
CA ARG A 186 4.43 15.22 9.75
C ARG A 186 4.09 15.23 8.26
N PHE A 187 5.02 14.77 7.45
CA PHE A 187 4.79 14.57 6.02
C PHE A 187 5.62 13.41 5.48
N TYR A 188 5.14 12.81 4.40
CA TYR A 188 5.80 11.73 3.67
C TYR A 188 5.68 11.97 2.17
N LYS A 189 6.69 11.58 1.39
CA LYS A 189 6.57 11.55 -0.06
C LYS A 189 5.95 10.22 -0.47
N CYS A 190 4.76 10.28 -1.06
CA CYS A 190 4.10 9.11 -1.64
C CYS A 190 4.52 8.98 -3.10
N SER A 191 4.97 7.79 -3.49
CA SER A 191 5.46 7.48 -4.84
C SER A 191 4.64 6.37 -5.47
N GLY A 192 4.20 6.61 -6.71
CA GLY A 192 3.54 5.61 -7.56
C GLY A 192 4.57 4.86 -8.39
N TYR A 193 4.47 3.56 -8.38
CA TYR A 193 5.29 2.60 -9.10
C TYR A 193 4.45 1.75 -10.03
N LYS A 194 4.98 1.46 -11.21
CA LYS A 194 4.35 0.66 -12.26
C LYS A 194 5.29 -0.45 -12.71
N LEU A 195 4.75 -1.65 -12.87
CA LEU A 195 5.42 -2.79 -13.45
C LEU A 195 4.68 -3.26 -14.69
N ASP A 196 5.25 -3.17 -15.86
CA ASP A 196 4.67 -3.69 -17.10
C ASP A 196 4.70 -5.23 -17.10
N ILE A 197 3.54 -5.85 -17.40
CA ILE A 197 3.38 -7.31 -17.44
C ILE A 197 3.59 -7.86 -18.86
N THR A 198 3.47 -7.01 -19.87
CA THR A 198 3.56 -7.36 -21.28
C THR A 198 5.00 -7.44 -21.81
N LYS A 199 5.97 -7.08 -21.00
CA LYS A 199 7.41 -7.17 -21.33
C LYS A 199 8.01 -8.53 -20.98
#